data_65a492df09350a72fa515d4383f3381c
#
_entry.id   65a492df09350a72fa515d4383f3381c
#
_cell.length_a   1.000
_cell.length_b   1.000
_cell.length_c   1.000
_cell.angle_alpha   90.00
_cell.angle_beta   90.00
_cell.angle_gamma   90.00
#
_symmetry.space_group_name_H-M   'P 1'
#
loop_
_entity.id
_entity.type
_entity.pdbx_description
1 polymer ?
#
loop_
_entity_poly.entity_id
_entity_poly.type
_entity_poly.pdbx_seq_one_letter_code
_entity_poly.pdbx_strand_id
1 'polypeptide(L)'
;MDLVLVAQIITGLATLIVALVLVFQLRKQNDQLQIQHRDSIREANYQIASRFEDVTKETVTDASLTEIWLRGANAWENLNNDVERYRFRNHYRQYINIILAYYETEDIEYPISLQSMHAKNMLGRPGFAHCYKHYAKRLFINKNKLMILWDKTYEEFYGEDISSFIPEQISTTLFVK
;
A
#
# COMPACT_ATOMS: atom_id res chain seq x y z
N MET A 1 -62.53 -11.55 -32.84
CA MET A 1 -61.35 -11.16 -31.98
C MET A 1 -60.43 -10.38 -32.88
N ASP A 2 -60.14 -9.12 -32.54
CA ASP A 2 -59.38 -8.22 -33.41
C ASP A 2 -57.93 -8.71 -33.52
N LEU A 3 -57.48 -8.97 -34.73
CA LEU A 3 -56.14 -9.49 -35.02
C LEU A 3 -55.01 -8.56 -34.42
N VAL A 4 -55.34 -7.27 -34.37
CA VAL A 4 -54.49 -6.22 -33.79
C VAL A 4 -54.35 -6.40 -32.27
N LEU A 5 -55.43 -6.74 -31.58
CA LEU A 5 -55.43 -6.98 -30.13
C LEU A 5 -54.57 -8.19 -29.77
N VAL A 6 -54.67 -9.27 -30.53
CA VAL A 6 -53.86 -10.50 -30.36
C VAL A 6 -52.38 -10.20 -30.57
N ALA A 7 -52.03 -9.45 -31.62
CA ALA A 7 -50.65 -9.08 -31.91
C ALA A 7 -50.06 -8.20 -30.77
N GLN A 8 -50.83 -7.26 -30.22
CA GLN A 8 -50.39 -6.41 -29.09
C GLN A 8 -50.14 -7.22 -27.81
N ILE A 9 -51.02 -8.21 -27.51
CA ILE A 9 -50.80 -9.08 -26.32
C ILE A 9 -49.54 -9.93 -26.49
N ILE A 10 -49.31 -10.50 -27.68
CA ILE A 10 -48.11 -11.32 -27.93
C ILE A 10 -46.85 -10.47 -27.82
N THR A 11 -46.85 -9.26 -28.40
CA THR A 11 -45.71 -8.34 -28.29
C THR A 11 -45.44 -7.93 -26.85
N GLY A 12 -46.49 -7.59 -26.09
CA GLY A 12 -46.38 -7.26 -24.68
C GLY A 12 -45.81 -8.41 -23.85
N LEU A 13 -46.26 -9.64 -24.08
CA LEU A 13 -45.75 -10.83 -23.39
C LEU A 13 -44.28 -11.11 -23.75
N ALA A 14 -43.93 -11.02 -25.04
CA ALA A 14 -42.55 -11.17 -25.48
C ALA A 14 -41.61 -10.15 -24.82
N THR A 15 -42.04 -8.88 -24.75
CA THR A 15 -41.27 -7.81 -24.08
C THR A 15 -41.11 -8.09 -22.59
N LEU A 16 -42.12 -8.58 -21.90
CA LEU A 16 -42.05 -8.94 -20.48
C LEU A 16 -41.06 -10.09 -20.26
N ILE A 17 -41.07 -11.11 -21.09
CA ILE A 17 -40.13 -12.23 -21.01
C ILE A 17 -38.68 -11.73 -21.19
N VAL A 18 -38.44 -10.90 -22.21
CA VAL A 18 -37.11 -10.31 -22.42
C VAL A 18 -36.67 -9.49 -21.21
N ALA A 19 -37.55 -8.67 -20.64
CA ALA A 19 -37.25 -7.89 -19.44
C ALA A 19 -36.86 -8.78 -18.24
N LEU A 20 -37.60 -9.87 -18.02
CA LEU A 20 -37.28 -10.84 -16.97
C LEU A 20 -35.91 -11.50 -17.21
N VAL A 21 -35.61 -11.93 -18.42
CA VAL A 21 -34.30 -12.51 -18.77
C VAL A 21 -33.19 -11.52 -18.51
N LEU A 22 -33.35 -10.24 -18.90
CA LEU A 22 -32.37 -9.21 -18.65
C LEU A 22 -32.12 -8.98 -17.15
N VAL A 23 -33.18 -8.97 -16.34
CA VAL A 23 -33.02 -8.85 -14.87
C VAL A 23 -32.24 -10.03 -14.31
N PHE A 24 -32.50 -11.25 -14.74
CA PHE A 24 -31.72 -12.44 -14.34
C PHE A 24 -30.25 -12.34 -14.78
N GLN A 25 -30.00 -11.90 -16.00
CA GLN A 25 -28.64 -11.70 -16.50
C GLN A 25 -27.88 -10.64 -15.70
N LEU A 26 -28.51 -9.50 -15.38
CA LEU A 26 -27.92 -8.43 -14.58
C LEU A 26 -27.56 -8.91 -13.16
N ARG A 27 -28.47 -9.69 -12.54
CA ARG A 27 -28.15 -10.28 -11.21
C ARG A 27 -26.96 -11.21 -11.29
N LYS A 28 -26.92 -12.12 -12.26
CA LYS A 28 -25.80 -13.04 -12.46
C LYS A 28 -24.47 -12.30 -12.73
N GLN A 29 -24.52 -11.24 -13.54
CA GLN A 29 -23.34 -10.40 -13.80
C GLN A 29 -22.86 -9.70 -12.52
N ASN A 30 -23.78 -9.18 -11.70
CA ASN A 30 -23.43 -8.54 -10.45
C ASN A 30 -22.75 -9.52 -9.46
N ASP A 31 -23.27 -10.75 -9.36
CA ASP A 31 -22.67 -11.81 -8.56
C ASP A 31 -21.25 -12.16 -9.06
N GLN A 32 -21.08 -12.26 -10.39
CA GLN A 32 -19.78 -12.51 -10.99
C GLN A 32 -18.78 -11.38 -10.73
N LEU A 33 -19.23 -10.11 -10.82
CA LEU A 33 -18.39 -8.95 -10.49
C LEU A 33 -17.94 -8.96 -9.03
N GLN A 34 -18.82 -9.33 -8.10
CA GLN A 34 -18.45 -9.44 -6.68
C GLN A 34 -17.42 -10.56 -6.44
N ILE A 35 -17.52 -11.68 -7.15
CA ILE A 35 -16.51 -12.76 -7.06
C ILE A 35 -15.19 -12.28 -7.62
N GLN A 36 -15.19 -11.70 -8.82
CA GLN A 36 -13.97 -11.15 -9.45
C GLN A 36 -13.30 -10.09 -8.58
N HIS A 37 -14.07 -9.22 -7.96
CA HIS A 37 -13.56 -8.20 -7.05
C HIS A 37 -12.86 -8.83 -5.82
N ARG A 38 -13.49 -9.83 -5.19
CA ARG A 38 -12.86 -10.57 -4.07
C ARG A 38 -11.58 -11.29 -4.48
N ASP A 39 -11.57 -11.90 -5.66
CA ASP A 39 -10.41 -12.62 -6.17
C ASP A 39 -9.27 -11.63 -6.48
N SER A 40 -9.59 -10.46 -7.05
CA SER A 40 -8.62 -9.37 -7.30
C SER A 40 -7.97 -8.86 -6.00
N ILE A 41 -8.77 -8.66 -4.93
CA ILE A 41 -8.24 -8.26 -3.62
C ILE A 41 -7.32 -9.35 -3.05
N ARG A 42 -7.73 -10.61 -3.15
CA ARG A 42 -6.92 -11.74 -2.69
C ARG A 42 -5.58 -11.80 -3.43
N GLU A 43 -5.62 -11.67 -4.75
CA GLU A 43 -4.42 -11.65 -5.58
C GLU A 43 -3.49 -10.48 -5.22
N ALA A 44 -4.03 -9.27 -5.04
CA ALA A 44 -3.25 -8.12 -4.59
C ALA A 44 -2.55 -8.39 -3.24
N ASN A 45 -3.26 -8.99 -2.28
CA ASN A 45 -2.70 -9.35 -0.98
C ASN A 45 -1.58 -10.40 -1.10
N TYR A 46 -1.74 -11.41 -1.98
CA TYR A 46 -0.68 -12.38 -2.25
C TYR A 46 0.55 -11.73 -2.86
N GLN A 47 0.39 -10.82 -3.81
CA GLN A 47 1.50 -10.09 -4.42
C GLN A 47 2.24 -9.22 -3.40
N ILE A 48 1.53 -8.57 -2.49
CA ILE A 48 2.13 -7.77 -1.42
C ILE A 48 2.90 -8.67 -0.45
N ALA A 49 2.32 -9.80 -0.04
CA ALA A 49 2.97 -10.77 0.83
C ALA A 49 4.25 -11.34 0.18
N SER A 50 4.19 -11.71 -1.10
CA SER A 50 5.35 -12.17 -1.87
C SER A 50 6.47 -11.13 -1.91
N ARG A 51 6.15 -9.86 -2.16
CA ARG A 51 7.14 -8.77 -2.15
C ARG A 51 7.78 -8.60 -0.77
N PHE A 52 6.99 -8.72 0.30
CA PHE A 52 7.52 -8.65 1.66
C PHE A 52 8.47 -9.82 1.96
N GLU A 53 8.13 -11.03 1.50
CA GLU A 53 8.97 -12.21 1.60
C GLU A 53 10.28 -12.03 0.83
N ASP A 54 10.22 -11.50 -0.40
CA ASP A 54 11.40 -11.25 -1.24
C ASP A 54 12.36 -10.26 -0.57
N VAL A 55 11.86 -9.13 -0.06
CA VAL A 55 12.68 -8.13 0.64
C VAL A 55 13.28 -8.70 1.94
N THR A 56 12.51 -9.49 2.68
CA THR A 56 12.99 -10.15 3.89
C THR A 56 14.06 -11.20 3.56
N LYS A 57 13.85 -11.99 2.51
CA LYS A 57 14.81 -12.98 2.03
C LYS A 57 16.12 -12.33 1.57
N GLU A 58 16.05 -11.22 0.83
CA GLU A 58 17.22 -10.44 0.44
C GLU A 58 18.01 -9.99 1.67
N THR A 59 17.32 -9.48 2.70
CA THR A 59 17.96 -9.05 3.95
C THR A 59 18.68 -10.21 4.64
N VAL A 60 18.10 -11.41 4.67
CA VAL A 60 18.64 -12.58 5.39
C VAL A 60 19.75 -13.27 4.60
N THR A 61 19.65 -13.32 3.27
CA THR A 61 20.61 -14.05 2.42
C THR A 61 21.86 -13.25 2.09
N ASP A 62 21.79 -11.92 2.04
CA ASP A 62 22.95 -11.04 1.88
C ASP A 62 23.50 -10.62 3.25
N ALA A 63 24.54 -11.32 3.72
CA ALA A 63 25.15 -11.03 5.02
C ALA A 63 25.62 -9.57 5.15
N SER A 64 26.10 -8.96 4.07
CA SER A 64 26.54 -7.57 4.08
C SER A 64 25.35 -6.61 4.22
N LEU A 65 24.22 -6.92 3.59
CA LEU A 65 23.00 -6.15 3.73
C LEU A 65 22.39 -6.32 5.13
N THR A 66 22.42 -7.55 5.67
CA THR A 66 21.99 -7.83 7.05
C THR A 66 22.75 -6.96 8.04
N GLU A 67 24.09 -6.90 7.92
CA GLU A 67 24.93 -6.09 8.81
C GLU A 67 24.62 -4.60 8.69
N ILE A 68 24.52 -4.09 7.47
CA ILE A 68 24.14 -2.69 7.19
C ILE A 68 22.74 -2.40 7.78
N TRP A 69 21.79 -3.32 7.61
CA TRP A 69 20.43 -3.17 8.10
C TRP A 69 20.36 -3.08 9.62
N LEU A 70 21.07 -3.96 10.33
CA LEU A 70 21.12 -3.99 11.79
C LEU A 70 21.81 -2.74 12.36
N ARG A 71 22.96 -2.35 11.79
CA ARG A 71 23.70 -1.15 12.24
C ARG A 71 22.91 0.12 11.95
N GLY A 72 22.41 0.25 10.74
CA GLY A 72 21.65 1.41 10.30
C GLY A 72 20.31 1.57 11.03
N ALA A 73 19.64 0.47 11.39
CA ALA A 73 18.41 0.53 12.17
C ALA A 73 18.63 1.09 13.58
N ASN A 74 19.78 0.80 14.20
CA ASN A 74 20.11 1.30 15.53
C ASN A 74 20.48 2.78 15.51
N ALA A 75 21.24 3.22 14.51
CA ALA A 75 21.51 4.65 14.28
C ALA A 75 22.03 4.84 12.85
N TRP A 76 21.56 5.90 12.19
CA TRP A 76 22.03 6.27 10.85
C TRP A 76 23.54 6.53 10.80
N GLU A 77 24.08 7.09 11.86
CA GLU A 77 25.51 7.43 12.02
C GLU A 77 26.42 6.21 12.10
N ASN A 78 25.86 5.02 12.41
CA ASN A 78 26.60 3.76 12.43
C ASN A 78 26.96 3.24 11.03
N LEU A 79 26.44 3.87 9.98
CA LEU A 79 26.77 3.53 8.59
C LEU A 79 28.07 4.23 8.18
N ASN A 80 29.06 3.43 7.75
CA ASN A 80 30.44 3.86 7.58
C ASN A 80 30.67 4.82 6.41
N ASN A 81 29.86 4.68 5.34
CA ASN A 81 30.06 5.45 4.11
C ASN A 81 28.74 5.64 3.33
N ASP A 82 28.80 6.41 2.27
CA ASP A 82 27.62 6.75 1.47
C ASP A 82 27.03 5.55 0.72
N VAL A 83 27.82 4.53 0.40
CA VAL A 83 27.34 3.30 -0.23
C VAL A 83 26.44 2.52 0.74
N GLU A 84 26.87 2.37 2.01
CA GLU A 84 26.07 1.72 3.04
C GLU A 84 24.80 2.52 3.34
N ARG A 85 24.89 3.85 3.45
CA ARG A 85 23.74 4.74 3.61
C ARG A 85 22.76 4.64 2.46
N TYR A 86 23.26 4.56 1.23
CA TYR A 86 22.44 4.37 0.04
C TYR A 86 21.72 3.01 0.05
N ARG A 87 22.45 1.91 0.35
CA ARG A 87 21.88 0.56 0.43
C ARG A 87 20.81 0.48 1.53
N PHE A 88 21.11 0.99 2.72
CA PHE A 88 20.17 1.04 3.84
C PHE A 88 18.90 1.81 3.49
N ARG A 89 19.05 3.02 2.96
CA ARG A 89 17.93 3.88 2.57
C ARG A 89 17.06 3.23 1.50
N ASN A 90 17.66 2.62 0.47
CA ASN A 90 16.89 1.97 -0.59
C ASN A 90 16.14 0.74 -0.08
N HIS A 91 16.76 -0.03 0.78
CA HIS A 91 16.13 -1.19 1.38
C HIS A 91 14.97 -0.77 2.31
N TYR A 92 15.19 0.26 3.14
CA TYR A 92 14.14 0.88 3.94
C TYR A 92 12.96 1.38 3.08
N ARG A 93 13.27 2.02 1.94
CA ARG A 93 12.26 2.49 0.98
C ARG A 93 11.43 1.33 0.42
N GLN A 94 12.02 0.17 0.16
CA GLN A 94 11.28 -1.01 -0.30
C GLN A 94 10.25 -1.44 0.76
N TYR A 95 10.63 -1.52 2.03
CA TYR A 95 9.70 -1.81 3.13
C TYR A 95 8.55 -0.80 3.20
N ILE A 96 8.87 0.50 3.12
CA ILE A 96 7.85 1.54 3.15
C ILE A 96 6.89 1.42 1.96
N ASN A 97 7.39 1.16 0.75
CA ASN A 97 6.54 0.98 -0.42
C ASN A 97 5.59 -0.22 -0.27
N ILE A 98 6.03 -1.31 0.37
CA ILE A 98 5.19 -2.47 0.66
C ILE A 98 4.10 -2.10 1.68
N ILE A 99 4.46 -1.39 2.75
CA ILE A 99 3.50 -0.90 3.74
C ILE A 99 2.47 0.03 3.09
N LEU A 100 2.91 0.95 2.24
CA LEU A 100 2.01 1.85 1.52
C LEU A 100 1.08 1.09 0.57
N ALA A 101 1.62 0.13 -0.21
CA ALA A 101 0.82 -0.71 -1.10
C ALA A 101 -0.21 -1.54 -0.32
N TYR A 102 0.14 -2.02 0.87
CA TYR A 102 -0.77 -2.75 1.74
C TYR A 102 -1.98 -1.90 2.16
N TYR A 103 -1.77 -0.59 2.43
CA TYR A 103 -2.85 0.33 2.80
C TYR A 103 -3.55 1.00 1.60
N GLU A 104 -3.08 0.75 0.39
CA GLU A 104 -3.71 1.22 -0.86
C GLU A 104 -4.81 0.30 -1.41
N THR A 105 -4.97 -0.90 -0.87
CA THR A 105 -6.04 -1.80 -1.26
C THR A 105 -7.38 -1.18 -0.84
N GLU A 106 -8.07 -0.57 -1.81
CA GLU A 106 -9.14 0.44 -1.65
C GLU A 106 -10.34 0.01 -0.80
N ASP A 107 -10.58 -1.28 -0.62
CA ASP A 107 -11.80 -1.79 0.03
C ASP A 107 -11.57 -2.43 1.40
N ILE A 108 -10.34 -2.40 1.91
CA ILE A 108 -10.05 -2.94 3.23
C ILE A 108 -9.69 -1.79 4.16
N GLU A 109 -10.64 -1.39 4.99
CA GLU A 109 -10.37 -0.49 6.12
C GLU A 109 -9.52 -1.25 7.16
N TYR A 110 -8.19 -1.16 7.01
CA TYR A 110 -7.27 -1.76 7.98
C TYR A 110 -7.45 -1.11 9.35
N PRO A 111 -7.55 -1.92 10.42
CA PRO A 111 -7.66 -1.38 11.77
C PRO A 111 -6.55 -0.39 12.08
N ILE A 112 -6.88 0.75 12.68
CA ILE A 112 -5.92 1.77 13.12
C ILE A 112 -4.84 1.14 14.03
N SER A 113 -5.19 0.11 14.81
CA SER A 113 -4.26 -0.66 15.63
C SER A 113 -3.12 -1.30 14.83
N LEU A 114 -3.41 -1.87 13.67
CA LEU A 114 -2.40 -2.47 12.78
C LEU A 114 -1.51 -1.40 12.15
N GLN A 115 -2.09 -0.30 11.69
CA GLN A 115 -1.35 0.84 11.16
C GLN A 115 -0.40 1.44 12.21
N SER A 116 -0.90 1.61 13.44
CA SER A 116 -0.10 2.08 14.58
C SER A 116 1.01 1.09 14.95
N MET A 117 0.76 -0.21 14.88
CA MET A 117 1.78 -1.23 15.12
C MET A 117 2.92 -1.13 14.10
N HIS A 118 2.63 -0.97 12.82
CA HIS A 118 3.68 -0.80 11.79
C HIS A 118 4.46 0.49 12.00
N ALA A 119 3.79 1.61 12.28
CA ALA A 119 4.45 2.88 12.61
C ALA A 119 5.40 2.72 13.81
N LYS A 120 4.93 2.13 14.90
CA LYS A 120 5.73 1.91 16.12
C LYS A 120 6.91 0.98 15.88
N ASN A 121 6.73 -0.11 15.14
CA ASN A 121 7.82 -1.04 14.82
C ASN A 121 8.92 -0.40 13.97
N MET A 122 8.53 0.45 13.02
CA MET A 122 9.49 1.13 12.15
C MET A 122 10.11 2.34 12.83
N LEU A 123 9.32 3.20 13.48
CA LEU A 123 9.83 4.42 14.09
C LEU A 123 10.46 4.20 15.46
N GLY A 124 10.22 3.07 16.12
CA GLY A 124 10.87 2.72 17.39
C GLY A 124 12.38 2.48 17.29
N ARG A 125 12.94 2.47 16.06
CA ARG A 125 14.39 2.37 15.84
C ARG A 125 14.92 3.68 15.27
N PRO A 126 15.93 4.32 15.92
CA PRO A 126 16.40 5.67 15.57
C PRO A 126 16.82 5.82 14.10
N GLY A 127 17.49 4.83 13.52
CA GLY A 127 17.90 4.89 12.12
C GLY A 127 16.73 4.82 11.13
N PHE A 128 15.67 4.05 11.45
CA PHE A 128 14.45 4.03 10.65
C PHE A 128 13.67 5.35 10.79
N ALA A 129 13.62 5.92 11.99
CA ALA A 129 13.02 7.22 12.22
C ALA A 129 13.75 8.33 11.44
N HIS A 130 15.08 8.29 11.42
CA HIS A 130 15.90 9.18 10.58
C HIS A 130 15.54 9.02 9.10
N CYS A 131 15.46 7.79 8.60
CA CYS A 131 15.05 7.53 7.21
C CYS A 131 13.63 7.99 6.91
N TYR A 132 12.69 7.80 7.83
CA TYR A 132 11.34 8.31 7.67
C TYR A 132 11.35 9.83 7.51
N LYS A 133 11.89 10.55 8.49
CA LYS A 133 11.94 12.02 8.50
C LYS A 133 12.59 12.58 7.25
N HIS A 134 13.78 12.12 6.89
CA HIS A 134 14.61 12.75 5.86
C HIS A 134 14.38 12.23 4.44
N TYR A 135 13.77 11.03 4.26
CA TYR A 135 13.68 10.41 2.94
C TYR A 135 12.29 9.86 2.61
N ALA A 136 11.67 9.10 3.53
CA ALA A 136 10.48 8.35 3.21
C ALA A 136 9.18 9.12 3.40
N LYS A 137 9.15 10.12 4.27
CA LYS A 137 7.93 10.90 4.55
C LYS A 137 7.27 11.46 3.29
N ARG A 138 8.06 11.82 2.28
CA ARG A 138 7.57 12.29 0.99
C ARG A 138 6.68 11.25 0.27
N LEU A 139 6.90 9.96 0.49
CA LEU A 139 6.08 8.90 -0.12
C LEU A 139 4.65 8.88 0.44
N PHE A 140 4.44 9.50 1.60
CA PHE A 140 3.14 9.58 2.29
C PHE A 140 2.29 10.80 1.90
N ILE A 141 2.78 11.72 1.07
CA ILE A 141 2.11 13.02 0.77
C ILE A 141 0.64 12.84 0.33
N ASN A 142 0.36 11.80 -0.48
CA ASN A 142 -0.99 11.51 -0.94
C ASN A 142 -1.78 10.60 0.04
N LYS A 143 -1.22 10.29 1.20
CA LYS A 143 -1.75 9.36 2.22
C LYS A 143 -1.93 10.10 3.56
N ASN A 144 -2.66 11.20 3.54
CA ASN A 144 -2.76 12.14 4.66
C ASN A 144 -3.04 11.47 6.02
N LYS A 145 -3.99 10.53 6.11
CA LYS A 145 -4.32 9.85 7.37
C LYS A 145 -3.14 9.04 7.91
N LEU A 146 -2.45 8.32 7.01
CA LEU A 146 -1.31 7.49 7.38
C LEU A 146 -0.10 8.37 7.74
N MET A 147 0.14 9.45 7.01
CA MET A 147 1.20 10.41 7.31
C MET A 147 1.00 11.04 8.69
N ILE A 148 -0.21 11.50 9.02
CA ILE A 148 -0.53 12.06 10.33
C ILE A 148 -0.26 11.04 11.46
N LEU A 149 -0.64 9.78 11.26
CA LEU A 149 -0.40 8.72 12.24
C LEU A 149 1.10 8.50 12.46
N TRP A 150 1.90 8.46 11.37
CA TRP A 150 3.33 8.26 11.46
C TRP A 150 4.05 9.46 12.07
N ASP A 151 3.67 10.68 11.71
CA ASP A 151 4.22 11.91 12.29
C ASP A 151 3.94 11.98 13.79
N LYS A 152 2.70 11.67 14.20
CA LYS A 152 2.34 11.61 15.61
C LYS A 152 3.12 10.53 16.36
N THR A 153 3.31 9.35 15.75
CA THR A 153 4.11 8.28 16.34
C THR A 153 5.59 8.70 16.46
N TYR A 154 6.11 9.43 15.49
CA TYR A 154 7.45 10.00 15.56
C TYR A 154 7.59 10.97 16.72
N GLU A 155 6.62 11.90 16.88
CA GLU A 155 6.59 12.86 18.00
C GLU A 155 6.52 12.14 19.35
N GLU A 156 5.70 11.07 19.47
CA GLU A 156 5.61 10.25 20.68
C GLU A 156 6.98 9.65 21.10
N PHE A 157 7.81 9.23 20.14
CA PHE A 157 9.12 8.62 20.44
C PHE A 157 10.25 9.63 20.62
N TYR A 158 10.23 10.74 19.89
CA TYR A 158 11.38 11.65 19.80
C TYR A 158 11.10 13.05 20.35
N GLY A 159 9.86 13.37 20.72
CA GLY A 159 9.48 14.68 21.26
C GLY A 159 9.57 15.82 20.25
N GLU A 160 9.67 15.52 18.93
CA GLU A 160 9.82 16.50 17.87
C GLU A 160 8.61 16.44 16.93
N ASP A 161 7.90 17.55 16.76
CA ASP A 161 6.84 17.69 15.76
C ASP A 161 7.46 17.90 14.37
N ILE A 162 7.27 16.92 13.51
CA ILE A 162 7.72 16.94 12.12
C ILE A 162 6.58 17.15 11.11
N SER A 163 5.38 17.47 11.57
CA SER A 163 4.19 17.58 10.70
C SER A 163 4.37 18.56 9.54
N SER A 164 5.03 19.68 9.79
CA SER A 164 5.36 20.71 8.78
C SER A 164 6.61 20.42 7.95
N PHE A 165 7.42 19.43 8.36
CA PHE A 165 8.66 19.10 7.67
C PHE A 165 8.37 18.19 6.47
N ILE A 166 8.78 18.62 5.28
CA ILE A 166 8.74 17.81 4.05
C ILE A 166 10.19 17.69 3.53
N PRO A 167 10.73 16.48 3.43
CA PRO A 167 12.10 16.29 2.96
C PRO A 167 12.25 16.77 1.52
N GLU A 168 13.40 17.38 1.23
CA GLU A 168 13.77 17.79 -0.12
C GLU A 168 13.82 16.61 -1.09
N GLN A 169 13.57 16.89 -2.37
CA GLN A 169 13.70 15.88 -3.42
C GLN A 169 15.19 15.56 -3.59
N ILE A 170 15.61 14.36 -3.21
CA ILE A 170 16.97 13.93 -3.50
C ILE A 170 17.10 13.85 -5.02
N SER A 171 17.84 14.81 -5.57
CA SER A 171 18.22 14.80 -6.97
C SER A 171 18.97 13.50 -7.26
N THR A 172 18.48 12.71 -8.21
CA THR A 172 19.13 11.48 -8.71
C THR A 172 20.47 11.77 -9.39
N THR A 173 20.86 13.03 -9.48
CA THR A 173 22.06 13.52 -10.19
C THR A 173 23.38 13.27 -9.48
N LEU A 174 23.39 12.67 -8.27
CA LEU A 174 24.63 12.39 -7.53
C LEU A 174 25.43 11.17 -8.02
N PHE A 175 24.97 10.47 -9.07
CA PHE A 175 25.64 9.27 -9.60
C PHE A 175 26.15 9.40 -11.04
N VAL A 176 26.26 10.62 -11.56
CA VAL A 176 26.93 10.90 -12.82
C VAL A 176 28.12 11.81 -12.54
N LYS A 177 29.18 11.24 -12.02
CA LYS A 177 30.57 11.68 -12.17
C LYS A 177 31.50 10.50 -12.08
#